data_34431c81f4fefc3848a79af388572ec3
#
_entry.id   34431c81f4fefc3848a79af388572ec3
#
_cell.length_a   1.000
_cell.length_b   1.000
_cell.length_c   1.000
_cell.angle_alpha   90.00
_cell.angle_beta   90.00
_cell.angle_gamma   90.00
#
_symmetry.space_group_name_H-M   'P 1'
#
loop_
_entity.id
_entity.type
_entity.pdbx_description
1 polymer ?
#
loop_
_entity_poly.entity_id
_entity_poly.type
_entity_poly.pdbx_seq_one_letter_code
_entity_poly.pdbx_strand_id
1 'polypeptide(L)'
;MSLPARLPPTLRALLPVALLVLAAVLLAACSRDAARDSRGLTPPPELEDGVLRIGSDIPYPPFESYAAGSGTLTGIDADLARALAEQLGVEVQFVDIDAEGRIPALEDGRVDAIMSAMTITEARRQLIDFIPYFKGGTGILVPGGNPTGIRVDYHLCLHTVAVQEGTLQLDQLKALNTSLCAGGVNVRIKTFTQHGQAVAELRAGGADAVVTDYAAALNDVRLSDGSLEVIDFQMLPVTYGIGVRKGSGELKAALTDALATLMKDGRYDDILYSWGARAGIWKEVLS
;
A
#
# COMPACT_ATOMS: atom_id res chain seq x y z
N MET A 1 -10.49 -22.42 77.52
CA MET A 1 -9.48 -22.93 76.61
C MET A 1 -10.20 -23.74 75.52
N SER A 2 -10.52 -23.12 74.36
CA SER A 2 -11.20 -23.77 73.22
C SER A 2 -10.18 -24.24 72.19
N LEU A 3 -10.24 -25.53 71.85
CA LEU A 3 -9.38 -26.13 70.81
C LEU A 3 -9.77 -25.64 69.44
N PRO A 4 -8.82 -25.39 68.51
CA PRO A 4 -9.12 -25.01 67.16
C PRO A 4 -9.74 -26.21 66.43
N ALA A 5 -10.83 -25.93 65.72
CA ALA A 5 -11.53 -26.88 64.84
C ALA A 5 -10.60 -27.44 63.76
N ARG A 6 -10.43 -28.75 63.69
CA ARG A 6 -9.68 -29.46 62.67
C ARG A 6 -10.52 -29.51 61.36
N LEU A 7 -10.00 -28.99 60.29
CA LEU A 7 -10.59 -29.11 58.94
C LEU A 7 -10.75 -30.58 58.51
N PRO A 8 -11.85 -30.95 57.86
CA PRO A 8 -12.12 -32.31 57.41
C PRO A 8 -11.06 -32.78 56.37
N PRO A 9 -10.74 -34.10 56.38
CA PRO A 9 -9.64 -34.65 55.58
C PRO A 9 -9.81 -34.45 54.06
N THR A 10 -11.05 -34.35 53.61
CA THR A 10 -11.37 -34.07 52.19
C THR A 10 -10.95 -32.66 51.72
N LEU A 11 -10.94 -31.67 52.64
CA LEU A 11 -10.56 -30.30 52.33
C LEU A 11 -9.02 -30.14 52.28
N ARG A 12 -8.26 -31.01 52.99
CA ARG A 12 -6.78 -31.01 52.96
C ARG A 12 -6.20 -31.55 51.68
N ALA A 13 -6.90 -32.46 50.97
CA ALA A 13 -6.44 -33.02 49.70
C ALA A 13 -6.69 -32.13 48.52
N LEU A 14 -7.66 -31.19 48.59
CA LEU A 14 -8.01 -30.27 47.49
C LEU A 14 -7.15 -28.98 47.45
N LEU A 15 -6.57 -28.58 48.59
CA LEU A 15 -5.71 -27.37 48.65
C LEU A 15 -4.47 -27.42 47.72
N PRO A 16 -3.68 -28.52 47.69
CA PRO A 16 -2.48 -28.55 46.79
C PRO A 16 -2.85 -28.59 45.31
N VAL A 17 -3.99 -29.18 44.94
CA VAL A 17 -4.44 -29.24 43.55
C VAL A 17 -4.91 -27.85 43.09
N ALA A 18 -5.64 -27.12 43.92
CA ALA A 18 -6.09 -25.75 43.59
C ALA A 18 -4.90 -24.77 43.46
N LEU A 19 -3.87 -24.91 44.31
CA LEU A 19 -2.65 -24.09 44.20
C LEU A 19 -1.84 -24.41 42.93
N LEU A 20 -1.76 -25.68 42.52
CA LEU A 20 -1.07 -26.11 41.30
C LEU A 20 -1.80 -25.61 40.04
N VAL A 21 -3.12 -25.62 40.02
CA VAL A 21 -3.92 -25.08 38.89
C VAL A 21 -3.79 -23.57 38.82
N LEU A 22 -3.81 -22.87 39.95
CA LEU A 22 -3.63 -21.41 39.96
C LEU A 22 -2.22 -21.00 39.51
N ALA A 23 -1.18 -21.73 39.91
CA ALA A 23 0.18 -21.51 39.43
C ALA A 23 0.35 -21.79 37.93
N ALA A 24 -0.31 -22.82 37.39
CA ALA A 24 -0.29 -23.13 35.95
C ALA A 24 -1.00 -22.08 35.13
N VAL A 25 -2.10 -21.49 35.62
CA VAL A 25 -2.83 -20.38 34.93
C VAL A 25 -2.00 -19.11 34.96
N LEU A 26 -1.31 -18.78 36.06
CA LEU A 26 -0.42 -17.63 36.16
C LEU A 26 0.82 -17.77 35.28
N LEU A 27 1.41 -18.97 35.16
CA LEU A 27 2.52 -19.26 34.28
C LEU A 27 2.10 -19.20 32.80
N ALA A 28 0.87 -19.62 32.46
CA ALA A 28 0.34 -19.51 31.09
C ALA A 28 -0.02 -18.08 30.70
N ALA A 29 -0.38 -17.19 31.64
CA ALA A 29 -0.58 -15.77 31.38
C ALA A 29 0.76 -15.05 31.14
N CYS A 30 1.78 -15.28 31.98
CA CYS A 30 3.11 -14.72 31.79
C CYS A 30 3.81 -15.22 30.50
N SER A 31 3.54 -16.45 30.04
CA SER A 31 4.11 -16.97 28.80
C SER A 31 3.45 -16.41 27.54
N ARG A 32 2.22 -15.91 27.63
CA ARG A 32 1.58 -15.19 26.49
C ARG A 32 2.16 -13.80 26.28
N ASP A 33 2.47 -13.07 27.35
CA ASP A 33 3.13 -11.76 27.26
C ASP A 33 4.60 -11.88 26.84
N ALA A 34 5.32 -12.90 27.35
CA ALA A 34 6.72 -13.14 26.95
C ALA A 34 6.86 -13.64 25.49
N ALA A 35 5.84 -14.29 24.92
CA ALA A 35 5.86 -14.70 23.51
C ALA A 35 5.56 -13.54 22.55
N ARG A 36 4.96 -12.44 23.00
CA ARG A 36 4.80 -11.19 22.24
C ARG A 36 6.10 -10.37 22.18
N ASP A 37 6.94 -10.47 23.20
CA ASP A 37 8.13 -9.61 23.37
C ASP A 37 9.37 -10.07 22.60
N SER A 38 9.33 -11.17 21.84
CA SER A 38 10.53 -11.72 21.21
C SER A 38 10.63 -11.57 19.69
N ARG A 39 9.68 -10.88 19.01
CA ARG A 39 9.67 -10.82 17.54
C ARG A 39 9.27 -9.49 16.88
N GLY A 40 8.99 -8.44 17.60
CA GLY A 40 8.50 -7.22 16.97
C GLY A 40 8.93 -5.95 17.69
N LEU A 41 8.85 -4.85 16.95
CA LEU A 41 8.90 -3.52 17.51
C LEU A 41 7.66 -3.29 18.39
N THR A 42 7.79 -2.48 19.45
CA THR A 42 6.63 -2.10 20.27
C THR A 42 5.66 -1.27 19.40
N PRO A 43 4.36 -1.63 19.32
CA PRO A 43 3.40 -0.83 18.60
C PRO A 43 3.34 0.61 19.16
N PRO A 44 3.25 1.61 18.30
CA PRO A 44 3.06 3.00 18.75
C PRO A 44 1.65 3.21 19.32
N PRO A 45 1.42 4.28 20.10
CA PRO A 45 0.12 4.55 20.73
C PRO A 45 -1.04 4.61 19.74
N GLU A 46 -0.80 5.03 18.50
CA GLU A 46 -1.80 5.07 17.45
C GLU A 46 -2.36 3.67 17.09
N LEU A 47 -1.64 2.60 17.43
CA LEU A 47 -2.01 1.20 17.19
C LEU A 47 -2.27 0.42 18.48
N GLU A 48 -2.67 1.09 19.57
CA GLU A 48 -2.94 0.43 20.87
C GLU A 48 -4.08 -0.59 20.82
N ASP A 49 -4.99 -0.46 19.85
CA ASP A 49 -6.06 -1.43 19.60
C ASP A 49 -5.57 -2.69 18.87
N GLY A 50 -4.29 -2.73 18.48
CA GLY A 50 -3.66 -3.86 17.81
C GLY A 50 -3.96 -3.97 16.31
N VAL A 51 -4.46 -2.91 15.67
CA VAL A 51 -4.82 -2.91 14.24
C VAL A 51 -4.16 -1.75 13.50
N LEU A 52 -3.49 -2.06 12.39
CA LEU A 52 -2.99 -1.07 11.42
C LEU A 52 -3.98 -0.97 10.25
N ARG A 53 -4.71 0.14 10.16
CA ARG A 53 -5.68 0.41 9.08
C ARG A 53 -4.99 1.08 7.91
N ILE A 54 -4.98 0.39 6.77
CA ILE A 54 -4.35 0.86 5.53
C ILE A 54 -5.41 1.30 4.53
N GLY A 55 -5.39 2.58 4.14
CA GLY A 55 -6.20 3.10 3.03
C GLY A 55 -5.57 2.75 1.69
N SER A 56 -6.31 2.08 0.82
CA SER A 56 -5.88 1.65 -0.52
C SER A 56 -7.01 1.80 -1.52
N ASP A 57 -6.68 2.11 -2.77
CA ASP A 57 -7.62 2.18 -3.90
C ASP A 57 -7.65 0.82 -4.61
N ILE A 58 -8.68 0.03 -4.31
CA ILE A 58 -8.77 -1.37 -4.71
C ILE A 58 -9.86 -1.54 -5.78
N PRO A 59 -9.53 -2.14 -6.94
CA PRO A 59 -8.27 -2.79 -7.32
C PRO A 59 -7.30 -1.89 -8.10
N TYR A 60 -6.01 -1.98 -7.77
CA TYR A 60 -4.91 -1.34 -8.52
C TYR A 60 -3.71 -2.29 -8.70
N PRO A 61 -3.81 -3.35 -9.54
CA PRO A 61 -2.72 -4.30 -9.71
C PRO A 61 -1.52 -3.65 -10.45
N PRO A 62 -0.26 -4.02 -10.12
CA PRO A 62 0.15 -5.10 -9.22
C PRO A 62 0.28 -4.71 -7.74
N PHE A 63 -0.17 -3.52 -7.33
CA PHE A 63 0.03 -3.01 -5.97
C PHE A 63 -1.00 -3.58 -4.98
N GLU A 64 -2.29 -3.52 -5.31
CA GLU A 64 -3.37 -4.10 -4.52
C GLU A 64 -4.51 -4.60 -5.42
N SER A 65 -4.90 -5.85 -5.25
CA SER A 65 -6.04 -6.45 -5.95
C SER A 65 -6.51 -7.72 -5.26
N TYR A 66 -7.73 -8.13 -5.51
CA TYR A 66 -8.22 -9.41 -5.00
C TYR A 66 -7.73 -10.56 -5.88
N ALA A 67 -7.11 -11.56 -5.25
CA ALA A 67 -6.71 -12.78 -5.95
C ALA A 67 -7.96 -13.53 -6.45
N ALA A 68 -7.92 -13.96 -7.71
CA ALA A 68 -9.03 -14.63 -8.36
C ALA A 68 -9.50 -15.84 -7.54
N GLY A 69 -10.79 -15.89 -7.23
CA GLY A 69 -11.45 -17.01 -6.55
C GLY A 69 -11.24 -17.13 -5.04
N SER A 70 -10.36 -16.34 -4.40
CA SER A 70 -10.12 -16.41 -2.96
C SER A 70 -10.68 -15.23 -2.17
N GLY A 71 -10.90 -14.08 -2.81
CA GLY A 71 -11.25 -12.83 -2.12
C GLY A 71 -10.13 -12.28 -1.24
N THR A 72 -8.94 -12.88 -1.28
CA THR A 72 -7.76 -12.40 -0.53
C THR A 72 -7.14 -11.22 -1.27
N LEU A 73 -6.94 -10.12 -0.57
CA LEU A 73 -6.21 -8.99 -1.12
C LEU A 73 -4.74 -9.39 -1.29
N THR A 74 -4.12 -9.07 -2.41
CA THR A 74 -2.75 -9.40 -2.77
C THR A 74 -2.15 -8.27 -3.59
N GLY A 75 -0.84 -8.20 -3.68
CA GLY A 75 -0.13 -7.14 -4.40
C GLY A 75 1.08 -6.65 -3.61
N ILE A 76 1.90 -5.82 -4.25
CA ILE A 76 3.13 -5.28 -3.65
C ILE A 76 2.81 -4.57 -2.33
N ASP A 77 1.84 -3.65 -2.35
CA ASP A 77 1.47 -2.84 -1.20
C ASP A 77 0.75 -3.68 -0.13
N ALA A 78 -0.11 -4.61 -0.58
CA ALA A 78 -0.80 -5.51 0.34
C ALA A 78 0.16 -6.44 1.09
N ASP A 79 1.18 -6.97 0.41
CA ASP A 79 2.13 -7.89 1.01
C ASP A 79 3.15 -7.15 1.90
N LEU A 80 3.59 -5.94 1.48
CA LEU A 80 4.42 -5.09 2.33
C LEU A 80 3.67 -4.63 3.58
N ALA A 81 2.40 -4.23 3.47
CA ALA A 81 1.61 -3.81 4.63
C ALA A 81 1.45 -4.94 5.66
N ARG A 82 1.24 -6.19 5.21
CA ARG A 82 1.21 -7.36 6.10
C ARG A 82 2.55 -7.59 6.78
N ALA A 83 3.65 -7.49 6.03
CA ALA A 83 4.98 -7.67 6.58
C ALA A 83 5.34 -6.58 7.61
N LEU A 84 4.91 -5.33 7.38
CA LEU A 84 5.07 -4.22 8.32
C LEU A 84 4.24 -4.46 9.60
N ALA A 85 2.96 -4.85 9.45
CA ALA A 85 2.09 -5.15 10.58
C ALA A 85 2.64 -6.32 11.43
N GLU A 86 3.18 -7.36 10.79
CA GLU A 86 3.85 -8.47 11.48
C GLU A 86 5.05 -7.99 12.29
N GLN A 87 5.89 -7.07 11.75
CA GLN A 87 7.00 -6.47 12.49
C GLN A 87 6.56 -5.68 13.72
N LEU A 88 5.41 -5.01 13.62
CA LEU A 88 4.82 -4.22 14.70
C LEU A 88 3.99 -5.09 15.68
N GLY A 89 3.78 -6.39 15.38
CA GLY A 89 2.98 -7.27 16.21
C GLY A 89 1.48 -6.93 16.24
N VAL A 90 0.96 -6.31 15.17
CA VAL A 90 -0.44 -5.90 15.01
C VAL A 90 -1.08 -6.59 13.81
N GLU A 91 -2.42 -6.58 13.73
CA GLU A 91 -3.16 -7.01 12.56
C GLU A 91 -3.24 -5.90 11.51
N VAL A 92 -3.31 -6.25 10.22
CA VAL A 92 -3.56 -5.27 9.15
C VAL A 92 -5.01 -5.35 8.69
N GLN A 93 -5.64 -4.20 8.55
CA GLN A 93 -6.96 -4.04 7.95
C GLN A 93 -6.88 -3.11 6.75
N PHE A 94 -7.32 -3.57 5.57
CA PHE A 94 -7.40 -2.71 4.38
C PHE A 94 -8.77 -2.05 4.30
N VAL A 95 -8.76 -0.76 3.99
CA VAL A 95 -9.95 0.06 3.77
C VAL A 95 -9.91 0.54 2.33
N ASP A 96 -10.88 0.10 1.54
CA ASP A 96 -11.02 0.50 0.13
C ASP A 96 -11.48 1.96 0.05
N ILE A 97 -10.64 2.81 -0.54
CA ILE A 97 -10.86 4.25 -0.66
C ILE A 97 -10.31 4.71 -2.00
N ASP A 98 -11.13 5.35 -2.80
CA ASP A 98 -10.71 5.91 -4.09
C ASP A 98 -9.49 6.86 -3.95
N ALA A 99 -8.81 7.10 -5.09
CA ALA A 99 -7.56 7.85 -5.11
C ALA A 99 -7.67 9.26 -4.51
N GLU A 100 -8.80 9.94 -4.68
CA GLU A 100 -9.02 11.30 -4.16
C GLU A 100 -9.36 11.30 -2.66
N GLY A 101 -10.05 10.26 -2.18
CA GLY A 101 -10.51 10.15 -0.80
C GLY A 101 -9.43 9.73 0.21
N ARG A 102 -8.28 9.21 -0.22
CA ARG A 102 -7.25 8.63 0.68
C ARG A 102 -6.65 9.64 1.66
N ILE A 103 -6.22 10.82 1.19
CA ILE A 103 -5.66 11.87 2.08
C ILE A 103 -6.71 12.37 3.07
N PRO A 104 -7.94 12.76 2.65
CA PRO A 104 -9.00 13.10 3.60
C PRO A 104 -9.28 11.99 4.63
N ALA A 105 -9.30 10.72 4.21
CA ALA A 105 -9.51 9.60 5.13
C ALA A 105 -8.42 9.47 6.19
N LEU A 106 -7.16 9.74 5.80
CA LEU A 106 -6.03 9.74 6.72
C LEU A 106 -6.11 10.92 7.70
N GLU A 107 -6.44 12.13 7.21
CA GLU A 107 -6.59 13.32 8.06
C GLU A 107 -7.73 13.16 9.07
N ASP A 108 -8.87 12.56 8.65
CA ASP A 108 -10.03 12.27 9.50
C ASP A 108 -9.80 11.10 10.48
N GLY A 109 -8.68 10.38 10.38
CA GLY A 109 -8.37 9.23 11.24
C GLY A 109 -9.21 7.98 10.93
N ARG A 110 -9.78 7.87 9.74
CA ARG A 110 -10.45 6.64 9.27
C ARG A 110 -9.46 5.53 8.94
N VAL A 111 -8.24 5.90 8.62
CA VAL A 111 -7.08 5.01 8.41
C VAL A 111 -5.86 5.56 9.13
N ASP A 112 -4.91 4.67 9.44
CA ASP A 112 -3.68 5.01 10.14
C ASP A 112 -2.56 5.35 9.16
N ALA A 113 -2.55 4.69 8.00
CA ALA A 113 -1.61 4.95 6.92
C ALA A 113 -2.27 4.72 5.53
N ILE A 114 -1.62 5.24 4.49
CA ILE A 114 -1.99 5.02 3.08
C ILE A 114 -0.87 4.21 2.42
N MET A 115 -1.23 3.07 1.81
CA MET A 115 -0.35 2.31 0.89
C MET A 115 -1.17 1.96 -0.35
N SER A 116 -0.85 2.59 -1.49
CA SER A 116 -1.58 2.42 -2.75
C SER A 116 -0.83 3.15 -3.88
N ALA A 117 0.41 2.73 -4.14
CA ALA A 117 1.32 3.33 -5.12
C ALA A 117 1.35 4.88 -5.05
N MET A 118 1.16 5.45 -3.87
CA MET A 118 0.99 6.90 -3.72
C MET A 118 2.29 7.64 -3.98
N THR A 119 2.34 8.37 -5.08
CA THR A 119 3.49 9.21 -5.42
C THR A 119 3.69 10.32 -4.39
N ILE A 120 4.92 10.45 -3.92
CA ILE A 120 5.35 11.57 -3.09
C ILE A 120 5.48 12.82 -3.97
N THR A 121 4.66 13.82 -3.72
CA THR A 121 4.74 15.15 -4.36
C THR A 121 4.87 16.25 -3.32
N GLU A 122 5.38 17.40 -3.72
CA GLU A 122 5.48 18.55 -2.80
C GLU A 122 4.10 18.98 -2.28
N ALA A 123 3.09 19.00 -3.13
CA ALA A 123 1.72 19.32 -2.73
C ALA A 123 1.20 18.35 -1.64
N ARG A 124 1.42 17.04 -1.81
CA ARG A 124 1.01 16.04 -0.81
C ARG A 124 1.83 16.12 0.48
N ARG A 125 3.14 16.46 0.38
CA ARG A 125 4.00 16.69 1.57
C ARG A 125 3.52 17.87 2.43
N GLN A 126 2.77 18.82 1.88
CA GLN A 126 2.16 19.89 2.68
C GLN A 126 1.02 19.36 3.57
N LEU A 127 0.36 18.28 3.16
CA LEU A 127 -0.81 17.71 3.83
C LEU A 127 -0.44 16.57 4.79
N ILE A 128 0.39 15.62 4.34
CA ILE A 128 0.75 14.40 5.06
C ILE A 128 2.26 14.17 5.04
N ASP A 129 2.75 13.30 5.94
CA ASP A 129 4.12 12.82 5.93
C ASP A 129 4.25 11.53 5.13
N PHE A 130 5.48 11.22 4.69
CA PHE A 130 5.76 10.04 3.88
C PHE A 130 6.95 9.24 4.38
N ILE A 131 6.90 7.93 4.16
CA ILE A 131 8.02 6.99 4.27
C ILE A 131 8.23 6.40 2.87
N PRO A 132 9.34 6.72 2.17
CA PRO A 132 9.59 6.19 0.83
C PRO A 132 9.77 4.68 0.85
N TYR A 133 9.16 3.96 -0.12
CA TYR A 133 9.32 2.51 -0.18
C TYR A 133 9.47 1.94 -1.60
N PHE A 134 9.20 2.69 -2.67
CA PHE A 134 9.23 2.15 -4.02
C PHE A 134 9.65 3.22 -5.04
N LYS A 135 10.44 2.81 -6.06
CA LYS A 135 10.77 3.65 -7.22
C LYS A 135 9.83 3.33 -8.37
N GLY A 136 9.05 4.30 -8.77
CA GLY A 136 8.09 4.19 -9.85
C GLY A 136 8.37 5.15 -10.99
N GLY A 137 7.38 5.29 -11.83
CA GLY A 137 7.36 6.24 -12.94
C GLY A 137 6.00 6.19 -13.64
N THR A 138 5.74 7.15 -14.51
CA THR A 138 4.54 7.19 -15.32
C THR A 138 4.78 6.48 -16.65
N GLY A 139 3.85 5.65 -17.08
CA GLY A 139 3.83 4.96 -18.36
C GLY A 139 2.69 5.44 -19.26
N ILE A 140 2.85 5.26 -20.56
CA ILE A 140 1.81 5.49 -21.57
C ILE A 140 1.44 4.13 -22.16
N LEU A 141 0.20 3.69 -21.92
CA LEU A 141 -0.37 2.47 -22.44
C LEU A 141 -1.17 2.79 -23.72
N VAL A 142 -0.96 2.02 -24.77
CA VAL A 142 -1.61 2.20 -26.08
C VAL A 142 -2.15 0.88 -26.60
N PRO A 143 -3.05 0.86 -27.60
CA PRO A 143 -3.45 -0.36 -28.27
C PRO A 143 -2.25 -1.07 -28.93
N GLY A 144 -2.28 -2.40 -28.98
CA GLY A 144 -1.23 -3.22 -29.58
C GLY A 144 -0.88 -2.81 -31.00
N GLY A 145 0.42 -2.73 -31.29
CA GLY A 145 0.95 -2.19 -32.54
C GLY A 145 0.91 -0.68 -32.67
N ASN A 146 0.50 0.03 -31.62
CA ASN A 146 0.53 1.49 -31.50
C ASN A 146 0.03 2.23 -32.75
N PRO A 147 -1.24 2.07 -33.16
CA PRO A 147 -1.76 2.58 -34.43
C PRO A 147 -1.73 4.11 -34.54
N THR A 148 -1.70 4.81 -33.40
CA THR A 148 -1.61 6.28 -33.33
C THR A 148 -0.17 6.80 -33.40
N GLY A 149 0.83 5.92 -33.26
CA GLY A 149 2.25 6.28 -33.30
C GLY A 149 2.72 7.14 -32.12
N ILE A 150 2.02 7.06 -30.97
CA ILE A 150 2.41 7.75 -29.73
C ILE A 150 3.71 7.12 -29.22
N ARG A 151 4.78 7.91 -29.06
CA ARG A 151 6.10 7.45 -28.62
C ARG A 151 6.68 8.23 -27.46
N VAL A 152 6.20 9.42 -27.22
CA VAL A 152 6.62 10.36 -26.18
C VAL A 152 5.42 11.19 -25.72
N ASP A 153 5.54 11.86 -24.60
CA ASP A 153 4.47 12.62 -23.97
C ASP A 153 3.83 13.70 -24.87
N TYR A 154 4.63 14.48 -25.61
CA TYR A 154 4.08 15.53 -26.48
C TYR A 154 3.29 14.96 -27.68
N HIS A 155 3.45 13.67 -28.03
CA HIS A 155 2.57 13.01 -28.99
C HIS A 155 1.14 12.82 -28.50
N LEU A 156 0.89 12.96 -27.17
CA LEU A 156 -0.45 12.93 -26.62
C LEU A 156 -1.30 14.15 -27.01
N CYS A 157 -0.68 15.24 -27.46
CA CYS A 157 -1.40 16.39 -28.00
C CYS A 157 -2.30 15.96 -29.18
N LEU A 158 -3.56 16.44 -29.20
CA LEU A 158 -4.63 16.05 -30.14
C LEU A 158 -5.24 14.66 -29.91
N HIS A 159 -4.66 13.82 -29.06
CA HIS A 159 -5.21 12.51 -28.72
C HIS A 159 -6.18 12.57 -27.55
N THR A 160 -7.05 11.55 -27.46
CA THR A 160 -7.90 11.31 -26.30
C THR A 160 -7.16 10.39 -25.34
N VAL A 161 -6.90 10.86 -24.12
CA VAL A 161 -6.14 10.15 -23.11
C VAL A 161 -7.01 9.88 -21.90
N ALA A 162 -7.15 8.61 -21.54
CA ALA A 162 -7.82 8.19 -20.33
C ALA A 162 -6.84 8.18 -19.16
N VAL A 163 -7.30 8.56 -17.98
CA VAL A 163 -6.49 8.66 -16.76
C VAL A 163 -7.36 8.53 -15.52
N GLN A 164 -6.80 8.03 -14.44
CA GLN A 164 -7.50 7.97 -13.16
C GLN A 164 -7.46 9.32 -12.44
N GLU A 165 -8.57 9.70 -11.82
CA GLU A 165 -8.71 10.88 -10.97
C GLU A 165 -7.82 10.79 -9.72
N GLY A 166 -7.43 11.92 -9.12
CA GLY A 166 -6.62 11.96 -7.90
C GLY A 166 -5.17 11.47 -8.06
N THR A 167 -4.70 11.27 -9.31
CA THR A 167 -3.35 10.76 -9.60
C THR A 167 -2.40 11.87 -10.04
N LEU A 168 -1.08 11.64 -9.86
CA LEU A 168 -0.05 12.50 -10.45
C LEU A 168 -0.16 12.56 -11.98
N GLN A 169 -0.56 11.48 -12.61
CA GLN A 169 -0.69 11.35 -14.05
C GLN A 169 -1.72 12.32 -14.63
N LEU A 170 -2.82 12.52 -13.93
CA LEU A 170 -3.81 13.57 -14.31
C LEU A 170 -3.19 14.97 -14.24
N ASP A 171 -2.41 15.26 -13.20
CA ASP A 171 -1.74 16.56 -13.06
C ASP A 171 -0.69 16.76 -14.15
N GLN A 172 0.05 15.71 -14.52
CA GLN A 172 1.01 15.73 -15.63
C GLN A 172 0.31 16.04 -16.97
N LEU A 173 -0.85 15.44 -17.26
CA LEU A 173 -1.63 15.73 -18.47
C LEU A 173 -2.17 17.17 -18.49
N LYS A 174 -2.63 17.69 -17.36
CA LYS A 174 -3.03 19.10 -17.24
C LYS A 174 -1.84 20.05 -17.48
N ALA A 175 -0.68 19.73 -16.92
CA ALA A 175 0.55 20.48 -17.11
C ALA A 175 1.00 20.44 -18.59
N LEU A 176 0.88 19.29 -19.26
CA LEU A 176 1.20 19.13 -20.68
C LEU A 176 0.35 20.07 -21.56
N ASN A 177 -0.94 20.22 -21.25
CA ASN A 177 -1.83 21.13 -21.96
C ASN A 177 -1.44 22.61 -21.81
N THR A 178 -0.82 22.97 -20.70
CA THR A 178 -0.39 24.36 -20.45
C THR A 178 1.03 24.65 -20.97
N SER A 179 1.82 23.62 -21.24
CA SER A 179 3.24 23.74 -21.64
C SER A 179 3.47 23.36 -23.12
N LEU A 180 3.46 22.08 -23.43
CA LEU A 180 3.86 21.56 -24.74
C LEU A 180 2.72 21.52 -25.77
N CYS A 181 1.46 21.34 -25.34
CA CYS A 181 0.29 21.31 -26.18
C CYS A 181 -0.37 22.72 -26.39
N ALA A 182 0.37 23.79 -26.12
CA ALA A 182 -0.14 25.15 -26.27
C ALA A 182 -0.54 25.49 -27.73
N GLY A 183 -1.51 26.38 -27.89
CA GLY A 183 -1.92 26.83 -29.24
C GLY A 183 -3.10 26.09 -29.87
N GLY A 184 -3.92 25.39 -29.04
CA GLY A 184 -5.17 24.75 -29.47
C GLY A 184 -5.06 23.27 -29.85
N VAL A 185 -3.93 22.66 -29.57
CA VAL A 185 -3.64 21.24 -29.84
C VAL A 185 -3.70 20.37 -28.58
N ASN A 186 -4.59 20.68 -27.69
CA ASN A 186 -4.66 20.07 -26.35
C ASN A 186 -4.92 18.57 -26.35
N VAL A 187 -4.42 17.87 -25.33
CA VAL A 187 -4.85 16.52 -24.96
C VAL A 187 -6.33 16.56 -24.56
N ARG A 188 -7.14 15.70 -25.14
CA ARG A 188 -8.52 15.47 -24.69
C ARG A 188 -8.51 14.48 -23.53
N ILE A 189 -8.53 14.98 -22.31
CA ILE A 189 -8.43 14.18 -21.09
C ILE A 189 -9.81 13.61 -20.75
N LYS A 190 -9.89 12.28 -20.59
CA LYS A 190 -11.04 11.56 -20.01
C LYS A 190 -10.64 11.00 -18.64
N THR A 191 -11.35 11.40 -17.60
CA THR A 191 -11.06 10.97 -16.22
C THR A 191 -12.00 9.83 -15.78
N PHE A 192 -11.50 8.95 -14.93
CA PHE A 192 -12.20 7.80 -14.39
C PHE A 192 -11.85 7.65 -12.91
N THR A 193 -12.80 7.18 -12.11
CA THR A 193 -12.57 6.94 -10.67
C THR A 193 -11.64 5.77 -10.40
N GLN A 194 -11.58 4.79 -11.33
CA GLN A 194 -10.72 3.60 -11.19
C GLN A 194 -9.87 3.39 -12.44
N HIS A 195 -8.65 2.93 -12.25
CA HIS A 195 -7.70 2.59 -13.31
C HIS A 195 -8.28 1.60 -14.35
N GLY A 196 -8.93 0.55 -13.89
CA GLY A 196 -9.53 -0.47 -14.77
C GLY A 196 -10.56 0.09 -15.74
N GLN A 197 -11.28 1.17 -15.38
CA GLN A 197 -12.22 1.85 -16.26
C GLN A 197 -11.49 2.61 -17.38
N ALA A 198 -10.37 3.26 -17.06
CA ALA A 198 -9.53 3.94 -18.07
C ALA A 198 -8.95 2.93 -19.07
N VAL A 199 -8.51 1.76 -18.62
CA VAL A 199 -8.03 0.68 -19.49
C VAL A 199 -9.17 0.10 -20.34
N ALA A 200 -10.36 -0.06 -19.78
CA ALA A 200 -11.54 -0.51 -20.53
C ALA A 200 -11.93 0.47 -21.64
N GLU A 201 -11.85 1.78 -21.38
CA GLU A 201 -12.09 2.84 -22.38
C GLU A 201 -11.08 2.78 -23.54
N LEU A 202 -9.78 2.52 -23.23
CA LEU A 202 -8.75 2.30 -24.24
C LEU A 202 -9.08 1.08 -25.12
N ARG A 203 -9.43 -0.04 -24.51
CA ARG A 203 -9.78 -1.29 -25.21
C ARG A 203 -11.03 -1.15 -26.09
N ALA A 204 -11.98 -0.31 -25.67
CA ALA A 204 -13.19 0.00 -26.44
C ALA A 204 -12.94 0.99 -27.59
N GLY A 205 -11.74 1.53 -27.73
CA GLY A 205 -11.42 2.55 -28.73
C GLY A 205 -11.97 3.95 -28.41
N GLY A 206 -12.41 4.17 -27.17
CA GLY A 206 -12.89 5.46 -26.69
C GLY A 206 -11.78 6.40 -26.23
N ALA A 207 -10.55 5.88 -26.09
CA ALA A 207 -9.33 6.62 -25.85
C ALA A 207 -8.20 6.10 -26.77
N ASP A 208 -7.23 6.94 -27.05
CA ASP A 208 -6.03 6.62 -27.85
C ASP A 208 -4.89 6.11 -26.97
N ALA A 209 -4.87 6.50 -25.71
CA ALA A 209 -3.88 6.09 -24.71
C ALA A 209 -4.46 6.12 -23.28
N VAL A 210 -3.80 5.41 -22.36
CA VAL A 210 -3.94 5.57 -20.91
C VAL A 210 -2.61 6.04 -20.35
N VAL A 211 -2.63 7.06 -19.49
CA VAL A 211 -1.46 7.46 -18.70
C VAL A 211 -1.64 6.97 -17.26
N THR A 212 -0.70 6.15 -16.80
CA THR A 212 -0.80 5.46 -15.51
C THR A 212 0.60 5.19 -14.93
N ASP A 213 0.68 4.54 -13.78
CA ASP A 213 1.96 4.07 -13.25
C ASP A 213 2.59 3.02 -14.18
N TYR A 214 3.89 3.11 -14.40
CA TYR A 214 4.60 2.23 -15.33
C TYR A 214 4.46 0.75 -14.95
N ALA A 215 4.49 0.42 -13.66
CA ALA A 215 4.28 -0.94 -13.19
C ALA A 215 2.85 -1.46 -13.46
N ALA A 216 1.84 -0.60 -13.31
CA ALA A 216 0.46 -0.93 -13.66
C ALA A 216 0.32 -1.15 -15.17
N ALA A 217 0.89 -0.26 -15.99
CA ALA A 217 0.91 -0.43 -17.45
C ALA A 217 1.57 -1.73 -17.89
N LEU A 218 2.71 -2.10 -17.31
CA LEU A 218 3.36 -3.40 -17.59
C LEU A 218 2.48 -4.59 -17.19
N ASN A 219 1.79 -4.50 -16.07
CA ASN A 219 0.84 -5.54 -15.65
C ASN A 219 -0.32 -5.67 -16.64
N ASP A 220 -0.89 -4.56 -17.11
CA ASP A 220 -1.97 -4.56 -18.10
C ASP A 220 -1.53 -5.17 -19.43
N VAL A 221 -0.32 -4.86 -19.90
CA VAL A 221 0.26 -5.48 -21.10
C VAL A 221 0.39 -6.99 -20.91
N ARG A 222 0.93 -7.43 -19.77
CA ARG A 222 1.09 -8.86 -19.46
C ARG A 222 -0.24 -9.63 -19.48
N LEU A 223 -1.34 -8.98 -19.09
CA LEU A 223 -2.70 -9.56 -19.03
C LEU A 223 -3.52 -9.33 -20.32
N SER A 224 -2.93 -8.70 -21.35
CA SER A 224 -3.68 -8.23 -22.52
C SER A 224 -3.66 -9.17 -23.72
N ASP A 225 -2.92 -10.29 -23.66
CA ASP A 225 -2.69 -11.18 -24.81
C ASP A 225 -2.24 -10.43 -26.08
N GLY A 226 -1.42 -9.39 -25.91
CA GLY A 226 -0.90 -8.57 -27.01
C GLY A 226 -1.86 -7.49 -27.52
N SER A 227 -3.03 -7.31 -26.92
CA SER A 227 -3.95 -6.24 -27.32
C SER A 227 -3.57 -4.85 -26.81
N LEU A 228 -2.62 -4.77 -25.89
CA LEU A 228 -2.07 -3.53 -25.34
C LEU A 228 -0.53 -3.54 -25.42
N GLU A 229 0.03 -2.36 -25.49
CA GLU A 229 1.47 -2.10 -25.51
C GLU A 229 1.78 -0.89 -24.62
N VAL A 230 2.88 -0.96 -23.86
CA VAL A 230 3.42 0.20 -23.17
C VAL A 230 4.55 0.78 -24.02
N ILE A 231 4.51 2.07 -24.29
CA ILE A 231 5.60 2.71 -25.02
C ILE A 231 6.83 2.80 -24.11
N ASP A 232 8.01 2.54 -24.69
CA ASP A 232 9.30 2.50 -23.97
C ASP A 232 9.76 3.93 -23.60
N PHE A 233 8.88 4.66 -22.91
CA PHE A 233 9.14 6.00 -22.41
C PHE A 233 8.52 6.13 -21.02
N GLN A 234 9.36 6.15 -20.02
CA GLN A 234 8.97 6.40 -18.64
C GLN A 234 9.04 7.90 -18.35
N MET A 235 7.88 8.54 -18.29
CA MET A 235 7.81 9.94 -17.88
C MET A 235 8.24 10.06 -16.41
N LEU A 236 9.34 10.74 -16.17
CA LEU A 236 9.90 11.11 -14.86
C LEU A 236 9.90 9.97 -13.81
N PRO A 237 11.06 9.57 -13.32
CA PRO A 237 11.12 8.69 -12.16
C PRO A 237 10.44 9.36 -10.96
N VAL A 238 9.61 8.61 -10.26
CA VAL A 238 8.89 9.06 -9.06
C VAL A 238 9.15 8.14 -7.90
N THR A 239 8.89 8.59 -6.69
CA THR A 239 8.97 7.78 -5.48
C THR A 239 7.57 7.59 -4.91
N TYR A 240 7.20 6.34 -4.58
CA TYR A 240 6.00 6.08 -3.81
C TYR A 240 6.35 6.02 -2.33
N GLY A 241 5.40 6.46 -1.51
CA GLY A 241 5.57 6.52 -0.07
C GLY A 241 4.35 6.00 0.68
N ILE A 242 4.62 5.41 1.83
CA ILE A 242 3.59 5.18 2.84
C ILE A 242 3.21 6.54 3.40
N GLY A 243 1.95 6.94 3.21
CA GLY A 243 1.43 8.20 3.75
C GLY A 243 1.03 8.03 5.21
N VAL A 244 1.44 8.93 6.08
CA VAL A 244 1.00 9.00 7.48
C VAL A 244 0.59 10.41 7.82
N ARG A 245 -0.33 10.57 8.80
CA ARG A 245 -0.82 11.88 9.21
C ARG A 245 0.31 12.72 9.79
N LYS A 246 0.30 14.02 9.51
CA LYS A 246 1.21 14.95 10.17
C LYS A 246 1.03 14.93 11.68
N GLY A 247 2.14 14.90 12.40
CA GLY A 247 2.14 14.80 13.86
C GLY A 247 2.12 13.38 14.42
N SER A 248 1.87 12.34 13.61
CA SER A 248 1.98 10.93 14.01
C SER A 248 3.45 10.45 13.94
N GLY A 249 4.32 11.14 14.69
CA GLY A 249 5.75 10.88 14.64
C GLY A 249 6.15 9.50 15.13
N GLU A 250 5.46 8.96 16.13
CA GLU A 250 5.71 7.62 16.67
C GLU A 250 5.33 6.53 15.66
N LEU A 251 4.17 6.64 15.03
CA LEU A 251 3.75 5.71 13.97
C LEU A 251 4.70 5.77 12.77
N LYS A 252 5.09 6.98 12.34
CA LYS A 252 6.05 7.17 11.26
C LYS A 252 7.39 6.51 11.58
N ALA A 253 7.93 6.71 12.78
CA ALA A 253 9.17 6.09 13.22
C ALA A 253 9.05 4.56 13.25
N ALA A 254 7.97 4.03 13.84
CA ALA A 254 7.74 2.59 13.94
C ALA A 254 7.63 1.91 12.56
N LEU A 255 6.90 2.52 11.61
CA LEU A 255 6.80 2.02 10.22
C LEU A 255 8.14 2.13 9.48
N THR A 256 8.92 3.20 9.72
CA THR A 256 10.26 3.36 9.14
C THR A 256 11.20 2.27 9.64
N ASP A 257 11.23 2.00 10.93
CA ASP A 257 12.07 0.95 11.55
C ASP A 257 11.65 -0.45 11.10
N ALA A 258 10.33 -0.68 10.99
CA ALA A 258 9.78 -1.94 10.45
C ALA A 258 10.23 -2.15 8.99
N LEU A 259 10.10 -1.13 8.13
CA LEU A 259 10.54 -1.20 6.73
C LEU A 259 12.05 -1.41 6.62
N ALA A 260 12.85 -0.70 7.42
CA ALA A 260 14.30 -0.89 7.47
C ALA A 260 14.68 -2.31 7.88
N THR A 261 13.94 -2.91 8.81
CA THR A 261 14.13 -4.32 9.23
C THR A 261 13.83 -5.28 8.07
N LEU A 262 12.71 -5.09 7.35
CA LEU A 262 12.37 -5.89 6.17
C LEU A 262 13.41 -5.77 5.05
N MET A 263 13.98 -4.58 4.86
CA MET A 263 15.06 -4.37 3.89
C MET A 263 16.35 -5.07 4.29
N LYS A 264 16.67 -5.05 5.59
CA LYS A 264 17.89 -5.65 6.14
C LYS A 264 17.86 -7.17 6.12
N ASP A 265 16.71 -7.79 6.39
CA ASP A 265 16.56 -9.25 6.42
C ASP A 265 16.20 -9.86 5.07
N GLY A 266 16.00 -9.04 4.03
CA GLY A 266 15.74 -9.45 2.65
C GLY A 266 14.26 -9.65 2.31
N ARG A 267 13.33 -9.64 3.27
CA ARG A 267 11.88 -9.84 3.00
C ARG A 267 11.29 -8.78 2.09
N TYR A 268 11.76 -7.55 2.21
CA TYR A 268 11.36 -6.48 1.29
C TYR A 268 11.73 -6.83 -0.17
N ASP A 269 12.96 -7.24 -0.43
CA ASP A 269 13.42 -7.63 -1.76
C ASP A 269 12.65 -8.85 -2.28
N ASP A 270 12.42 -9.86 -1.43
CA ASP A 270 11.66 -11.06 -1.78
C ASP A 270 10.22 -10.75 -2.21
N ILE A 271 9.54 -9.84 -1.50
CA ILE A 271 8.20 -9.37 -1.89
C ILE A 271 8.25 -8.74 -3.28
N LEU A 272 9.14 -7.79 -3.52
CA LEU A 272 9.23 -7.11 -4.82
C LEU A 272 9.61 -8.09 -5.94
N TYR A 273 10.49 -9.06 -5.68
CA TYR A 273 10.86 -10.08 -6.66
C TYR A 273 9.70 -10.99 -7.01
N SER A 274 8.88 -11.40 -6.05
CA SER A 274 7.71 -12.23 -6.29
C SER A 274 6.69 -11.58 -7.24
N TRP A 275 6.65 -10.24 -7.25
CA TRP A 275 5.81 -9.44 -8.13
C TRP A 275 6.49 -9.01 -9.44
N GLY A 276 7.74 -9.42 -9.67
CA GLY A 276 8.51 -8.97 -10.84
C GLY A 276 8.89 -7.48 -10.80
N ALA A 277 8.78 -6.85 -9.64
CA ALA A 277 8.94 -5.41 -9.43
C ALA A 277 10.37 -5.00 -9.01
N ARG A 278 11.39 -5.78 -9.40
CA ARG A 278 12.79 -5.58 -9.03
C ARG A 278 13.30 -4.16 -9.34
N ALA A 279 12.84 -3.56 -10.43
CA ALA A 279 13.24 -2.20 -10.80
C ALA A 279 12.74 -1.13 -9.81
N GLY A 280 11.69 -1.44 -9.03
CA GLY A 280 11.11 -0.56 -8.04
C GLY A 280 11.80 -0.58 -6.67
N ILE A 281 12.84 -1.38 -6.48
CA ILE A 281 13.54 -1.50 -5.20
C ILE A 281 14.09 -0.15 -4.74
N TRP A 282 13.66 0.28 -3.54
CA TRP A 282 14.18 1.44 -2.84
C TRP A 282 15.45 1.04 -2.09
N LYS A 283 16.57 1.75 -2.29
CA LYS A 283 17.89 1.42 -1.69
C LYS A 283 18.48 2.54 -0.84
N GLU A 284 17.77 3.64 -0.69
CA GLU A 284 18.26 4.74 0.14
C GLU A 284 18.02 4.41 1.62
N VAL A 285 18.99 4.81 2.46
CA VAL A 285 18.88 4.62 3.91
C VAL A 285 17.71 5.43 4.42
N LEU A 286 16.77 4.75 5.08
CA LEU A 286 15.66 5.38 5.79
C LEU A 286 16.27 6.02 7.08
N SER A 287 16.51 7.31 7.06
CA SER A 287 17.06 8.07 8.19
C SER A 287 16.02 9.01 8.78
#